data_5fe137b2878ab1817764a320b756e65b
#
_entry.id   5fe137b2878ab1817764a320b756e65b
#
_cell.length_a   1.000
_cell.length_b   1.000
_cell.length_c   1.000
_cell.angle_alpha   90.00
_cell.angle_beta   90.00
_cell.angle_gamma   90.00
#
_symmetry.space_group_name_H-M   'P 1'
#
loop_
_entity.id
_entity.type
_entity.pdbx_description
1 polymer ?
#
loop_
_entity_poly.entity_id
_entity_poly.type
_entity_poly.pdbx_seq_one_letter_code
_entity_poly.pdbx_strand_id
1 'polypeptide(L)'
;KSLRNMLTSSLPKYVSVKNGFATLADKVFIAGDFPFDDFVIPVIKASTGKWYRAFFPYDTDGKPCPKDHIFRNPAIAEYLIENKTALLKDSTEEANPNWYLFGRTQALKDVAVLKIAVNTTVKDVKSLKINMVPAGSGVYSGLYVLSDLDFSIIESLLRTDKFINYISSLKKYKSGGYYTYNSRDLEAFLNYEIQNLIDNGIVQIRPAGQ
;
A
#
# COMPACT_ATOMS: atom_id res chain seq x y z
N LYS A 1 -22.32 -16.29 18.20
CA LYS A 1 -20.94 -15.90 18.58
C LYS A 1 -20.59 -14.63 17.85
N SER A 2 -20.12 -13.57 18.55
CA SER A 2 -19.76 -12.29 17.95
C SER A 2 -18.62 -12.48 16.95
N LEU A 3 -18.70 -11.88 15.76
CA LEU A 3 -17.63 -11.81 14.73
C LEU A 3 -16.27 -11.43 15.35
N ARG A 4 -16.27 -10.62 16.39
CA ARG A 4 -15.07 -10.18 17.13
C ARG A 4 -14.35 -11.35 17.82
N ASN A 5 -15.08 -12.38 18.29
CA ASN A 5 -14.49 -13.55 18.96
C ASN A 5 -13.95 -14.60 17.95
N MET A 6 -14.40 -14.53 16.68
CA MET A 6 -13.85 -15.37 15.61
C MET A 6 -12.51 -14.86 15.10
N LEU A 7 -12.21 -13.58 15.28
CA LEU A 7 -10.99 -12.90 14.80
C LEU A 7 -9.78 -13.04 15.75
N THR A 8 -9.95 -13.63 16.93
CA THR A 8 -8.88 -13.84 17.92
C THR A 8 -8.32 -15.26 17.93
N SER A 9 -8.91 -16.19 17.16
CA SER A 9 -8.30 -17.50 16.93
C SER A 9 -7.13 -17.36 15.95
N SER A 10 -6.09 -18.18 16.11
CA SER A 10 -4.93 -18.26 15.23
C SER A 10 -5.32 -18.86 13.87
N LEU A 11 -6.04 -18.07 13.04
CA LEU A 11 -6.33 -18.47 11.66
C LEU A 11 -5.03 -18.53 10.86
N PRO A 12 -4.91 -19.48 9.92
CA PRO A 12 -3.83 -19.47 8.96
C PRO A 12 -3.75 -18.13 8.24
N LYS A 13 -2.54 -17.71 7.92
CA LYS A 13 -2.31 -16.41 7.26
C LYS A 13 -2.16 -16.61 5.75
N TYR A 14 -3.23 -16.36 5.01
CA TYR A 14 -3.27 -16.47 3.55
C TYR A 14 -2.91 -15.16 2.85
N VAL A 15 -3.12 -14.04 3.53
CA VAL A 15 -2.82 -12.70 3.02
C VAL A 15 -2.07 -11.88 4.06
N SER A 16 -1.28 -10.92 3.60
CA SER A 16 -0.69 -9.87 4.41
C SER A 16 -1.17 -8.51 3.91
N VAL A 17 -1.78 -7.73 4.79
CA VAL A 17 -2.29 -6.40 4.45
C VAL A 17 -1.44 -5.34 5.09
N LYS A 18 -0.94 -4.40 4.27
CA LYS A 18 -0.02 -3.35 4.72
C LYS A 18 -0.47 -1.96 4.25
N ASN A 19 0.05 -0.94 4.92
CA ASN A 19 -0.11 0.44 4.49
C ASN A 19 0.87 0.77 3.35
N GLY A 20 0.40 1.59 2.40
CA GLY A 20 1.25 2.13 1.35
C GLY A 20 2.33 3.09 1.86
N PHE A 21 3.03 3.72 0.96
CA PHE A 21 4.10 4.67 1.26
C PHE A 21 3.66 5.78 2.22
N ALA A 22 4.61 6.23 3.02
CA ALA A 22 4.50 7.42 3.85
C ALA A 22 5.74 8.29 3.62
N THR A 23 5.74 9.03 2.54
CA THR A 23 6.85 9.91 2.15
C THR A 23 7.03 11.05 3.13
N LEU A 24 5.94 11.49 3.79
CA LEU A 24 5.79 12.69 4.62
C LEU A 24 6.07 14.00 3.84
N ALA A 25 6.29 13.91 2.53
CA ALA A 25 6.46 15.04 1.61
C ALA A 25 5.93 14.66 0.22
N ASP A 26 4.67 14.19 0.15
CA ASP A 26 4.08 13.69 -1.09
C ASP A 26 4.18 14.67 -2.26
N LYS A 27 4.09 15.98 -2.01
CA LYS A 27 4.20 17.01 -3.05
C LYS A 27 5.57 17.03 -3.75
N VAL A 28 6.61 16.55 -3.06
CA VAL A 28 7.97 16.47 -3.61
C VAL A 28 8.23 15.07 -4.20
N PHE A 29 7.83 14.03 -3.50
CA PHE A 29 8.16 12.66 -3.89
C PHE A 29 7.18 12.05 -4.89
N ILE A 30 5.97 12.60 -5.05
CA ILE A 30 4.92 12.03 -5.92
C ILE A 30 4.38 13.14 -6.84
N ALA A 31 4.59 12.97 -8.13
CA ALA A 31 4.20 13.93 -9.15
C ALA A 31 3.59 13.24 -10.37
N GLY A 32 3.04 14.05 -11.29
CA GLY A 32 2.66 13.56 -12.62
C GLY A 32 3.88 13.35 -13.49
N ASP A 33 4.87 14.22 -13.33
CA ASP A 33 6.12 14.19 -14.06
C ASP A 33 7.30 14.68 -13.23
N PHE A 34 8.52 14.25 -13.59
CA PHE A 34 9.80 14.68 -13.03
C PHE A 34 10.73 15.13 -14.15
N PRO A 35 11.68 16.05 -13.92
CA PRO A 35 12.66 16.46 -14.93
C PRO A 35 13.76 15.40 -15.18
N PHE A 36 13.57 14.18 -14.66
CA PHE A 36 14.47 13.03 -14.78
C PHE A 36 13.67 11.73 -14.75
N ASP A 37 14.28 10.63 -15.21
CA ASP A 37 13.70 9.28 -15.18
C ASP A 37 14.38 8.35 -14.19
N ASP A 38 15.63 8.65 -13.82
CA ASP A 38 16.37 7.86 -12.83
C ASP A 38 15.66 7.87 -11.48
N PHE A 39 15.61 6.71 -10.80
CA PHE A 39 14.92 6.53 -9.53
C PHE A 39 13.43 6.87 -9.56
N VAL A 40 12.78 6.81 -10.72
CA VAL A 40 11.35 7.06 -10.83
C VAL A 40 10.61 5.75 -11.07
N ILE A 41 9.57 5.50 -10.25
CA ILE A 41 8.71 4.33 -10.37
C ILE A 41 7.24 4.73 -10.53
N PRO A 42 6.41 3.90 -11.17
CA PRO A 42 4.96 4.08 -11.13
C PRO A 42 4.43 3.90 -9.71
N VAL A 43 3.45 4.70 -9.32
CA VAL A 43 2.79 4.59 -8.02
C VAL A 43 1.30 4.86 -8.14
N ILE A 44 0.48 4.04 -7.48
CA ILE A 44 -0.96 4.24 -7.45
C ILE A 44 -1.42 4.91 -6.16
N LYS A 45 -2.28 5.91 -6.29
CA LYS A 45 -3.04 6.47 -5.17
C LYS A 45 -4.25 5.57 -4.90
N ALA A 46 -4.15 4.68 -3.94
CA ALA A 46 -5.18 3.68 -3.68
C ALA A 46 -6.55 4.31 -3.35
N SER A 47 -6.59 5.47 -2.71
CA SER A 47 -7.83 6.18 -2.38
C SER A 47 -8.65 6.63 -3.60
N THR A 48 -8.00 6.81 -4.77
CA THR A 48 -8.66 7.27 -6.01
C THR A 48 -8.51 6.30 -7.18
N GLY A 49 -7.58 5.36 -7.12
CA GLY A 49 -7.21 4.48 -8.23
C GLY A 49 -6.41 5.17 -9.35
N LYS A 50 -5.90 6.38 -9.11
CA LYS A 50 -5.12 7.13 -10.10
C LYS A 50 -3.63 6.80 -9.98
N TRP A 51 -2.97 6.72 -11.15
CA TRP A 51 -1.54 6.51 -11.24
C TRP A 51 -0.76 7.81 -11.30
N TYR A 52 0.42 7.79 -10.69
CA TYR A 52 1.40 8.86 -10.63
C TYR A 52 2.79 8.28 -10.82
N ARG A 53 3.81 9.13 -10.79
CA ARG A 53 5.23 8.76 -10.72
C ARG A 53 5.75 9.13 -9.32
N ALA A 54 6.67 8.34 -8.79
CA ALA A 54 7.33 8.64 -7.52
C ALA A 54 8.84 8.62 -7.69
N PHE A 55 9.52 9.64 -7.16
CA PHE A 55 10.95 9.58 -6.95
C PHE A 55 11.22 8.59 -5.81
N PHE A 56 11.92 7.50 -6.12
CA PHE A 56 12.10 6.34 -5.24
C PHE A 56 13.58 5.97 -5.15
N PRO A 57 14.38 6.66 -4.32
CA PRO A 57 15.83 6.47 -4.22
C PRO A 57 16.20 5.25 -3.35
N TYR A 58 15.62 4.09 -3.66
CA TYR A 58 15.82 2.84 -2.93
C TYR A 58 16.08 1.69 -3.91
N ASP A 59 16.79 0.67 -3.43
CA ASP A 59 17.01 -0.58 -4.14
C ASP A 59 15.81 -1.54 -4.01
N THR A 60 15.93 -2.73 -4.60
CA THR A 60 14.90 -3.78 -4.58
C THR A 60 14.62 -4.34 -3.19
N ASP A 61 15.54 -4.18 -2.25
CA ASP A 61 15.36 -4.55 -0.84
C ASP A 61 14.72 -3.43 -0.01
N GLY A 62 14.46 -2.27 -0.61
CA GLY A 62 13.94 -1.08 0.06
C GLY A 62 15.00 -0.34 0.89
N LYS A 63 16.28 -0.58 0.62
CA LYS A 63 17.38 0.14 1.25
C LYS A 63 17.70 1.40 0.46
N PRO A 64 18.07 2.50 1.13
CA PRO A 64 18.48 3.72 0.44
C PRO A 64 19.66 3.46 -0.51
N CYS A 65 19.57 3.98 -1.73
CA CYS A 65 20.73 4.04 -2.62
C CYS A 65 21.78 5.02 -2.06
N PRO A 66 23.08 4.83 -2.33
CA PRO A 66 24.13 5.74 -1.90
C PRO A 66 23.86 7.18 -2.32
N LYS A 67 24.10 8.16 -1.42
CA LYS A 67 23.82 9.58 -1.68
C LYS A 67 24.53 10.08 -2.94
N ASP A 68 25.80 9.75 -3.11
CA ASP A 68 26.62 10.13 -4.28
C ASP A 68 26.10 9.52 -5.57
N HIS A 69 25.45 8.37 -5.50
CA HIS A 69 24.81 7.76 -6.67
C HIS A 69 23.54 8.53 -7.07
N ILE A 70 22.72 8.92 -6.10
CA ILE A 70 21.51 9.71 -6.33
C ILE A 70 21.87 11.10 -6.87
N PHE A 71 22.80 11.79 -6.21
CA PHE A 71 23.20 13.17 -6.56
C PHE A 71 24.16 13.26 -7.77
N ARG A 72 24.58 12.13 -8.35
CA ARG A 72 25.37 12.11 -9.58
C ARG A 72 24.59 12.63 -10.78
N ASN A 73 23.26 12.45 -10.82
CA ASN A 73 22.41 13.04 -11.83
C ASN A 73 22.14 14.51 -11.47
N PRO A 74 22.61 15.49 -12.30
CA PRO A 74 22.46 16.91 -12.01
C PRO A 74 21.00 17.35 -11.87
N ALA A 75 20.09 16.81 -12.68
CA ALA A 75 18.66 17.14 -12.61
C ALA A 75 18.03 16.70 -11.30
N ILE A 76 18.42 15.54 -10.76
CA ILE A 76 17.97 15.08 -9.43
C ILE A 76 18.54 15.98 -8.35
N ALA A 77 19.84 16.31 -8.41
CA ALA A 77 20.49 17.17 -7.44
C ALA A 77 19.83 18.55 -7.38
N GLU A 78 19.58 19.18 -8.54
CA GLU A 78 18.89 20.46 -8.65
C GLU A 78 17.47 20.39 -8.07
N TYR A 79 16.68 19.40 -8.50
CA TYR A 79 15.33 19.17 -8.00
C TYR A 79 15.25 19.01 -6.48
N LEU A 80 16.14 18.22 -5.90
CA LEU A 80 16.19 18.00 -4.46
C LEU A 80 16.62 19.27 -3.70
N ILE A 81 17.58 20.03 -4.24
CA ILE A 81 18.04 21.29 -3.64
C ILE A 81 16.94 22.36 -3.65
N GLU A 82 16.21 22.50 -4.76
CA GLU A 82 15.07 23.41 -4.87
C GLU A 82 13.96 23.06 -3.84
N ASN A 83 13.75 21.79 -3.56
CA ASN A 83 12.75 21.31 -2.61
C ASN A 83 13.28 21.11 -1.18
N LYS A 84 14.56 21.42 -0.91
CA LYS A 84 15.23 21.12 0.34
C LYS A 84 14.51 21.70 1.57
N THR A 85 14.06 22.94 1.50
CA THR A 85 13.32 23.59 2.58
C THR A 85 12.03 22.83 2.93
N ALA A 86 11.29 22.38 1.93
CA ALA A 86 10.07 21.60 2.13
C ALA A 86 10.35 20.20 2.71
N LEU A 87 11.49 19.61 2.37
CA LEU A 87 11.92 18.29 2.83
C LEU A 87 12.52 18.34 4.25
N LEU A 88 13.28 19.36 4.57
CA LEU A 88 13.82 19.57 5.91
C LEU A 88 12.77 20.04 6.91
N LYS A 89 11.74 20.76 6.44
CA LYS A 89 10.73 21.42 7.29
C LYS A 89 11.44 22.38 8.28
N ASP A 90 11.27 22.12 9.59
CA ASP A 90 11.88 22.89 10.67
C ASP A 90 13.25 22.31 11.15
N SER A 91 13.82 21.36 10.39
CA SER A 91 15.10 20.71 10.71
C SER A 91 16.25 21.28 9.90
N THR A 92 17.49 21.01 10.33
CA THR A 92 18.71 21.28 9.57
C THR A 92 19.22 20.01 8.88
N GLU A 93 20.13 20.15 7.91
CA GLU A 93 20.73 19.00 7.23
C GLU A 93 21.57 18.16 8.21
N GLU A 94 22.21 18.77 9.18
CA GLU A 94 22.99 18.07 10.21
C GLU A 94 22.11 17.22 11.11
N ALA A 95 20.90 17.71 11.44
CA ALA A 95 19.92 16.98 12.26
C ALA A 95 19.15 15.92 11.45
N ASN A 96 19.01 16.13 10.14
CA ASN A 96 18.36 15.19 9.22
C ASN A 96 19.21 14.97 7.96
N PRO A 97 20.30 14.20 8.03
CA PRO A 97 21.20 13.98 6.89
C PRO A 97 20.56 13.20 5.74
N ASN A 98 19.43 12.53 6.00
CA ASN A 98 18.67 11.74 5.03
C ASN A 98 17.42 12.48 4.52
N TRP A 99 17.42 13.80 4.53
CA TRP A 99 16.28 14.65 4.15
C TRP A 99 15.73 14.38 2.74
N TYR A 100 16.51 13.81 1.86
CA TYR A 100 16.15 13.43 0.48
C TYR A 100 15.49 12.04 0.38
N LEU A 101 15.22 11.36 1.50
CA LEU A 101 14.55 10.07 1.58
C LEU A 101 13.12 10.23 2.12
N PHE A 102 12.31 9.17 1.98
CA PHE A 102 10.97 9.14 2.58
C PHE A 102 11.06 9.22 4.11
N GLY A 103 10.09 9.88 4.71
CA GLY A 103 10.04 10.03 6.16
C GLY A 103 9.76 8.73 6.94
N ARG A 104 9.35 7.66 6.23
CA ARG A 104 9.14 6.32 6.81
C ARG A 104 9.56 5.24 5.83
N THR A 105 10.03 4.12 6.38
CA THR A 105 10.55 2.97 5.59
C THR A 105 9.51 1.90 5.26
N GLN A 106 8.24 2.13 5.61
CA GLN A 106 7.18 1.15 5.30
C GLN A 106 6.97 1.00 3.78
N ALA A 107 6.61 -0.20 3.36
CA ALA A 107 6.27 -0.56 1.99
C ALA A 107 7.41 -0.53 0.95
N LEU A 108 8.61 -0.11 1.30
CA LEU A 108 9.70 0.10 0.34
C LEU A 108 10.11 -1.21 -0.38
N LYS A 109 10.37 -2.28 0.37
CA LYS A 109 10.77 -3.58 -0.22
C LYS A 109 9.65 -4.25 -1.02
N ASP A 110 8.39 -3.95 -0.69
CA ASP A 110 7.24 -4.58 -1.35
C ASP A 110 6.93 -3.94 -2.73
N VAL A 111 7.72 -2.94 -3.16
CA VAL A 111 7.72 -2.45 -4.54
C VAL A 111 8.07 -3.56 -5.52
N ALA A 112 8.99 -4.45 -5.16
CA ALA A 112 9.48 -5.53 -6.00
C ALA A 112 8.45 -6.64 -6.29
N VAL A 113 7.29 -6.66 -5.62
CA VAL A 113 6.31 -7.75 -5.73
C VAL A 113 4.95 -7.29 -6.25
N LEU A 114 4.25 -8.23 -6.94
CA LEU A 114 2.86 -8.05 -7.37
C LEU A 114 1.93 -7.94 -6.14
N LYS A 115 0.94 -7.05 -6.19
CA LYS A 115 0.01 -6.79 -5.09
C LYS A 115 -1.31 -6.19 -5.58
N ILE A 116 -2.31 -6.14 -4.70
CA ILE A 116 -3.56 -5.42 -4.93
C ILE A 116 -3.59 -4.17 -4.04
N ALA A 117 -3.82 -2.99 -4.63
CA ALA A 117 -4.10 -1.76 -3.90
C ALA A 117 -5.59 -1.61 -3.62
N VAL A 118 -5.94 -1.16 -2.40
CA VAL A 118 -7.32 -0.99 -1.95
C VAL A 118 -7.47 0.32 -1.18
N ASN A 119 -8.57 1.07 -1.43
CA ASN A 119 -8.89 2.27 -0.67
C ASN A 119 -9.41 1.89 0.75
N THR A 120 -9.25 2.80 1.71
CA THR A 120 -9.63 2.57 3.13
C THR A 120 -10.95 3.21 3.54
N THR A 121 -11.64 3.86 2.62
CA THR A 121 -12.90 4.55 2.88
C THR A 121 -13.91 4.15 1.83
N VAL A 122 -15.00 3.52 2.26
CA VAL A 122 -16.01 2.94 1.37
C VAL A 122 -17.41 3.24 1.91
N LYS A 123 -18.39 3.32 1.01
CA LYS A 123 -19.81 3.45 1.33
C LYS A 123 -20.59 2.20 0.91
N ASP A 124 -20.25 1.67 -0.24
CA ASP A 124 -20.85 0.53 -0.91
C ASP A 124 -19.82 -0.16 -1.81
N VAL A 125 -20.17 -1.26 -2.46
CA VAL A 125 -19.28 -1.99 -3.36
C VAL A 125 -18.80 -1.10 -4.53
N LYS A 126 -19.61 -0.15 -5.02
CA LYS A 126 -19.24 0.75 -6.14
C LYS A 126 -18.15 1.75 -5.76
N SER A 127 -18.10 2.14 -4.49
CA SER A 127 -17.10 3.07 -3.96
C SER A 127 -15.74 2.40 -3.68
N LEU A 128 -15.70 1.06 -3.70
CA LEU A 128 -14.49 0.29 -3.50
C LEU A 128 -13.57 0.41 -4.72
N LYS A 129 -12.32 0.80 -4.46
CA LYS A 129 -11.24 0.86 -5.47
C LYS A 129 -10.30 -0.29 -5.24
N ILE A 130 -10.24 -1.20 -6.21
CA ILE A 130 -9.34 -2.35 -6.22
C ILE A 130 -8.52 -2.26 -7.51
N ASN A 131 -7.21 -2.29 -7.38
CA ASN A 131 -6.31 -2.17 -8.54
C ASN A 131 -5.16 -3.16 -8.40
N MET A 132 -4.93 -3.93 -9.47
CA MET A 132 -3.71 -4.72 -9.59
C MET A 132 -2.51 -3.80 -9.74
N VAL A 133 -1.46 -4.04 -8.96
CA VAL A 133 -0.23 -3.24 -8.94
C VAL A 133 0.94 -4.17 -9.26
N PRO A 134 1.53 -4.04 -10.46
CA PRO A 134 2.62 -4.90 -10.89
C PRO A 134 3.88 -4.69 -10.03
N ALA A 135 4.76 -5.69 -10.06
CA ALA A 135 6.11 -5.55 -9.52
C ALA A 135 6.82 -4.34 -10.15
N GLY A 136 7.64 -3.65 -9.38
CA GLY A 136 8.27 -2.38 -9.76
C GLY A 136 7.41 -1.14 -9.53
N SER A 137 6.20 -1.30 -8.94
CA SER A 137 5.28 -0.20 -8.69
C SER A 137 4.91 -0.08 -7.22
N GLY A 138 4.67 1.15 -6.76
CA GLY A 138 4.32 1.46 -5.38
C GLY A 138 2.83 1.71 -5.16
N VAL A 139 2.44 1.76 -3.90
CA VAL A 139 1.09 2.12 -3.44
C VAL A 139 1.21 3.21 -2.39
N TYR A 140 0.38 4.25 -2.47
CA TYR A 140 0.27 5.27 -1.42
C TYR A 140 -1.19 5.67 -1.17
N SER A 141 -1.46 6.33 -0.05
CA SER A 141 -2.81 6.80 0.33
C SER A 141 -3.86 5.69 0.34
N GLY A 142 -3.51 4.53 0.93
CA GLY A 142 -4.37 3.37 1.10
C GLY A 142 -3.61 2.14 1.55
N LEU A 143 -4.22 0.97 1.34
CA LEU A 143 -3.67 -0.32 1.71
C LEU A 143 -3.27 -1.12 0.47
N TYR A 144 -2.43 -2.13 0.66
CA TYR A 144 -2.21 -3.18 -0.31
C TYR A 144 -2.21 -4.56 0.33
N VAL A 145 -2.56 -5.55 -0.48
CA VAL A 145 -2.66 -6.96 -0.10
C VAL A 145 -1.58 -7.74 -0.84
N LEU A 146 -0.82 -8.52 -0.09
CA LEU A 146 0.12 -9.53 -0.59
C LEU A 146 -0.47 -10.90 -0.35
N SER A 147 -0.32 -11.82 -1.31
CA SER A 147 -0.79 -13.20 -1.20
C SER A 147 -0.10 -14.07 -2.24
N ASP A 148 0.02 -15.36 -1.94
CA ASP A 148 0.41 -16.41 -2.89
C ASP A 148 -0.81 -17.01 -3.62
N LEU A 149 -2.02 -16.61 -3.23
CA LEU A 149 -3.26 -17.00 -3.90
C LEU A 149 -3.50 -16.15 -5.14
N ASP A 150 -4.32 -16.67 -6.06
CA ASP A 150 -4.81 -15.88 -7.19
C ASP A 150 -5.56 -14.65 -6.69
N PHE A 151 -5.14 -13.48 -7.15
CA PHE A 151 -5.73 -12.21 -6.73
C PHE A 151 -7.20 -12.04 -7.15
N SER A 152 -7.67 -12.81 -8.13
CA SER A 152 -9.10 -12.85 -8.49
C SER A 152 -9.98 -13.34 -7.33
N ILE A 153 -9.47 -14.25 -6.50
CA ILE A 153 -10.15 -14.72 -5.28
C ILE A 153 -10.30 -13.55 -4.31
N ILE A 154 -9.23 -12.81 -4.06
CA ILE A 154 -9.23 -11.67 -3.16
C ILE A 154 -10.18 -10.59 -3.65
N GLU A 155 -10.12 -10.26 -4.94
CA GLU A 155 -11.00 -9.27 -5.55
C GLU A 155 -12.48 -9.71 -5.45
N SER A 156 -12.78 -10.97 -5.70
CA SER A 156 -14.16 -11.50 -5.62
C SER A 156 -14.73 -11.39 -4.20
N LEU A 157 -13.92 -11.67 -3.17
CA LEU A 157 -14.33 -11.54 -1.77
C LEU A 157 -14.60 -10.08 -1.38
N LEU A 158 -13.78 -9.15 -1.86
CA LEU A 158 -13.92 -7.73 -1.57
C LEU A 158 -15.15 -7.11 -2.27
N ARG A 159 -15.52 -7.58 -3.48
CA ARG A 159 -16.66 -7.07 -4.25
C ARG A 159 -18.00 -7.68 -3.81
N THR A 160 -18.18 -7.93 -2.54
CA THR A 160 -19.39 -8.50 -1.97
C THR A 160 -20.06 -7.55 -0.97
N ASP A 161 -21.40 -7.63 -0.85
CA ASP A 161 -22.13 -6.97 0.22
C ASP A 161 -21.67 -7.47 1.61
N LYS A 162 -21.17 -8.71 1.69
CA LYS A 162 -20.63 -9.30 2.91
C LYS A 162 -19.45 -8.48 3.44
N PHE A 163 -18.54 -8.03 2.56
CA PHE A 163 -17.44 -7.15 2.93
C PHE A 163 -17.95 -5.80 3.45
N ILE A 164 -18.89 -5.18 2.76
CA ILE A 164 -19.46 -3.89 3.19
C ILE A 164 -20.18 -4.02 4.53
N ASN A 165 -20.95 -5.09 4.72
CA ASN A 165 -21.61 -5.39 5.99
C ASN A 165 -20.63 -5.60 7.13
N TYR A 166 -19.52 -6.31 6.85
CA TYR A 166 -18.42 -6.44 7.83
C TYR A 166 -17.84 -5.09 8.22
N ILE A 167 -17.47 -4.24 7.24
CA ILE A 167 -16.90 -2.92 7.50
C ILE A 167 -17.88 -2.04 8.28
N SER A 168 -19.15 -2.06 7.93
CA SER A 168 -20.19 -1.29 8.65
C SER A 168 -20.33 -1.74 10.11
N SER A 169 -20.17 -3.03 10.38
CA SER A 169 -20.23 -3.60 11.74
C SER A 169 -19.10 -3.14 12.65
N LEU A 170 -17.97 -2.67 12.09
CA LEU A 170 -16.86 -2.09 12.85
C LEU A 170 -17.20 -0.74 13.47
N LYS A 171 -18.29 -0.10 13.04
CA LYS A 171 -18.77 1.20 13.52
C LYS A 171 -17.74 2.34 13.42
N LYS A 172 -16.82 2.26 12.45
CA LYS A 172 -15.82 3.29 12.15
C LYS A 172 -16.34 4.22 11.06
N TYR A 173 -17.19 5.15 11.46
CA TYR A 173 -17.90 6.07 10.55
C TYR A 173 -17.04 7.26 10.12
N LYS A 174 -17.28 7.71 8.88
CA LYS A 174 -16.86 9.02 8.35
C LYS A 174 -18.07 9.79 7.83
N SER A 175 -17.91 11.11 7.68
CA SER A 175 -18.95 11.98 7.11
C SER A 175 -19.43 11.47 5.73
N GLY A 176 -20.68 11.76 5.39
CA GLY A 176 -21.26 11.38 4.10
C GLY A 176 -21.66 9.90 3.97
N GLY A 177 -21.82 9.18 5.10
CA GLY A 177 -22.24 7.78 5.10
C GLY A 177 -21.14 6.80 4.71
N TYR A 178 -19.88 7.20 4.84
CA TYR A 178 -18.73 6.35 4.59
C TYR A 178 -18.29 5.61 5.86
N TYR A 179 -17.74 4.42 5.66
CA TYR A 179 -17.04 3.63 6.66
C TYR A 179 -15.55 3.62 6.37
N THR A 180 -14.74 3.48 7.42
CA THR A 180 -13.29 3.30 7.27
C THR A 180 -12.83 2.01 7.93
N TYR A 181 -11.73 1.48 7.45
CA TYR A 181 -11.08 0.28 7.98
C TYR A 181 -9.56 0.39 7.83
N ASN A 182 -8.84 -0.39 8.58
CA ASN A 182 -7.38 -0.44 8.55
C ASN A 182 -6.86 -1.79 8.04
N SER A 183 -5.55 -1.95 8.00
CA SER A 183 -4.90 -3.18 7.51
C SER A 183 -5.32 -4.43 8.31
N ARG A 184 -5.45 -4.32 9.63
CA ARG A 184 -5.85 -5.45 10.49
C ARG A 184 -7.29 -5.88 10.24
N ASP A 185 -8.18 -4.91 10.04
CA ASP A 185 -9.58 -5.19 9.74
C ASP A 185 -9.70 -5.97 8.41
N LEU A 186 -9.00 -5.51 7.38
CA LEU A 186 -9.02 -6.13 6.06
C LEU A 186 -8.35 -7.51 6.06
N GLU A 187 -7.20 -7.64 6.72
CA GLU A 187 -6.47 -8.91 6.85
C GLU A 187 -7.33 -9.97 7.56
N ALA A 188 -8.02 -9.58 8.63
CA ALA A 188 -8.90 -10.45 9.38
C ALA A 188 -10.08 -10.95 8.54
N PHE A 189 -10.74 -10.05 7.81
CA PHE A 189 -11.83 -10.42 6.90
C PHE A 189 -11.37 -11.41 5.83
N LEU A 190 -10.29 -11.08 5.12
CA LEU A 190 -9.80 -11.91 4.02
C LEU A 190 -9.35 -13.29 4.50
N ASN A 191 -8.57 -13.39 5.58
CA ASN A 191 -8.12 -14.68 6.11
C ASN A 191 -9.30 -15.55 6.56
N TYR A 192 -10.33 -14.96 7.16
CA TYR A 192 -11.54 -15.68 7.57
C TYR A 192 -12.32 -16.20 6.35
N GLU A 193 -12.54 -15.36 5.34
CA GLU A 193 -13.30 -15.77 4.16
C GLU A 193 -12.55 -16.79 3.30
N ILE A 194 -11.24 -16.64 3.16
CA ILE A 194 -10.41 -17.62 2.45
C ILE A 194 -10.46 -18.98 3.16
N GLN A 195 -10.36 -19.00 4.52
CA GLN A 195 -10.53 -20.24 5.26
C GLN A 195 -11.88 -20.90 4.99
N ASN A 196 -12.95 -20.12 4.97
CA ASN A 196 -14.28 -20.64 4.64
C ASN A 196 -14.34 -21.25 3.22
N LEU A 197 -13.69 -20.62 2.23
CA LEU A 197 -13.62 -21.16 0.87
C LEU A 197 -12.85 -22.49 0.81
N ILE A 198 -11.80 -22.63 1.61
CA ILE A 198 -11.00 -23.85 1.71
C ILE A 198 -11.81 -24.96 2.38
N ASP A 199 -12.44 -24.67 3.52
CA ASP A 199 -13.25 -25.62 4.28
C ASP A 199 -14.43 -26.16 3.46
N ASN A 200 -14.96 -25.34 2.53
CA ASN A 200 -16.02 -25.74 1.61
C ASN A 200 -15.51 -26.35 0.29
N GLY A 201 -14.19 -26.56 0.14
CA GLY A 201 -13.59 -27.17 -1.05
C GLY A 201 -13.62 -26.32 -2.32
N ILE A 202 -13.91 -25.00 -2.20
CA ILE A 202 -14.01 -24.06 -3.32
C ILE A 202 -12.61 -23.61 -3.78
N VAL A 203 -11.69 -23.44 -2.84
CA VAL A 203 -10.30 -23.08 -3.09
C VAL A 203 -9.39 -24.17 -2.56
N GLN A 204 -8.43 -24.60 -3.37
CA GLN A 204 -7.36 -25.48 -2.94
C GLN A 204 -6.06 -24.70 -2.82
N ILE A 205 -5.41 -24.80 -1.68
CA ILE A 205 -4.05 -24.26 -1.53
C ILE A 205 -3.10 -25.28 -2.14
N ARG A 206 -2.31 -24.86 -3.13
CA ARG A 206 -1.16 -25.67 -3.57
C ARG A 206 -0.15 -25.68 -2.42
N PRO A 207 0.31 -26.87 -1.97
CA PRO A 207 1.39 -26.89 -0.99
C PRO A 207 2.60 -26.17 -1.58
N ALA A 208 3.21 -25.29 -0.80
CA ALA A 208 4.45 -24.62 -1.17
C ALA A 208 5.52 -25.67 -1.45
N GLY A 209 5.95 -25.81 -2.70
CA GLY A 209 7.09 -26.67 -3.05
C GLY A 209 6.76 -27.92 -3.87
N GLN A 210 5.93 -27.82 -4.90
CA GLN A 210 6.00 -28.77 -6.04
C GLN A 210 6.15 -28.00 -7.35
#